data_b1a4b29826f0c0daebd9854aefe7aa58
#
_entry.id   b1a4b29826f0c0daebd9854aefe7aa58
#
_cell.length_a   1.000
_cell.length_b   1.000
_cell.length_c   1.000
_cell.angle_alpha   90.00
_cell.angle_beta   90.00
_cell.angle_gamma   90.00
#
_symmetry.space_group_name_H-M   'P 1'
#
loop_
_entity.id
_entity.type
_entity.pdbx_description
1 polymer ?
#
loop_
_entity_poly.entity_id
_entity_poly.type
_entity_poly.pdbx_seq_one_letter_code
_entity_poly.pdbx_strand_id
1 'polypeptide(L)'
;MTHASILILAGEASGDYHAAALVRDIKQRSPHIRILGIGGEKLADAGMELLHHYREINMIGLSGGLATIRNIIAAYRTMKRELRSGRHHLFIPVDFPDVNMRLCRVARTAGLRVCYYISPQVWAWRRGRVRKLAKLVDRMMTIFPFEQELYREACVDAYFVGHTIVRDIPEPIDRAAARKQLNIGDNEYVVALLPGSRPPEVRRMLPMMCEAAEIFAAQFSDTRFVLPLAGGHLEPLVRDIASNYQVNVKLIHGEAASVMAAADCGLVCSGTATLQAALTCMPHAVVYKVDPLTWWIGRRIVEEDVHLAIANMLAIEAEKQGGPIKEIQDAGFQIRCRECGRPLFVPELLQKSATPEELAQWLVSFRTNESLRRAMVRGFHQIRAMLAPPKNGPTAAEIVLGLLESHPSREQ
;
A
#
# COMPACT_ATOMS: atom_id res chain seq x y z
N MET A 1 -22.41 28.46 -4.04
CA MET A 1 -21.02 28.01 -4.40
C MET A 1 -21.04 27.40 -5.79
N THR A 2 -21.27 28.19 -6.80
CA THR A 2 -21.70 27.67 -8.10
C THR A 2 -20.57 27.24 -9.05
N HIS A 3 -19.29 27.38 -8.72
CA HIS A 3 -18.20 27.03 -9.65
C HIS A 3 -16.88 26.62 -8.97
N ALA A 4 -16.93 25.92 -7.83
CA ALA A 4 -15.69 25.43 -7.20
C ALA A 4 -15.00 24.40 -8.11
N SER A 5 -13.68 24.55 -8.27
CA SER A 5 -12.87 23.65 -9.09
C SER A 5 -11.65 23.16 -8.32
N ILE A 6 -11.39 21.86 -8.39
CA ILE A 6 -10.32 21.14 -7.70
C ILE A 6 -9.36 20.54 -8.74
N LEU A 7 -8.07 20.69 -8.51
CA LEU A 7 -7.03 19.98 -9.25
C LEU A 7 -6.52 18.80 -8.43
N ILE A 8 -6.41 17.62 -9.04
CA ILE A 8 -5.85 16.41 -8.40
C ILE A 8 -4.66 15.91 -9.20
N LEU A 9 -3.61 15.44 -8.52
CA LEU A 9 -2.52 14.70 -9.15
C LEU A 9 -2.23 13.41 -8.38
N ALA A 10 -2.58 12.28 -9.00
CA ALA A 10 -2.19 10.94 -8.62
C ALA A 10 -1.25 10.37 -9.68
N GLY A 11 0.03 10.19 -9.34
CA GLY A 11 1.07 9.80 -10.29
C GLY A 11 1.24 8.29 -10.47
N GLU A 12 0.51 7.47 -9.71
CA GLU A 12 0.63 6.00 -9.67
C GLU A 12 -0.73 5.33 -9.49
N ALA A 13 -0.79 4.03 -9.78
CA ALA A 13 -2.01 3.23 -9.67
C ALA A 13 -2.59 3.20 -8.24
N SER A 14 -1.74 3.21 -7.22
CA SER A 14 -2.15 3.29 -5.82
C SER A 14 -2.82 4.63 -5.51
N GLY A 15 -2.20 5.73 -5.94
CA GLY A 15 -2.76 7.07 -5.79
C GLY A 15 -4.10 7.24 -6.53
N ASP A 16 -4.20 6.73 -7.76
CA ASP A 16 -5.44 6.70 -8.55
C ASP A 16 -6.57 5.98 -7.81
N TYR A 17 -6.27 4.80 -7.27
CA TYR A 17 -7.20 4.01 -6.50
C TYR A 17 -7.72 4.74 -5.24
N HIS A 18 -6.81 5.28 -4.42
CA HIS A 18 -7.18 6.00 -3.20
C HIS A 18 -7.96 7.29 -3.50
N ALA A 19 -7.50 8.06 -4.47
CA ALA A 19 -8.12 9.33 -4.82
C ALA A 19 -9.51 9.15 -5.45
N ALA A 20 -9.75 8.04 -6.16
CA ALA A 20 -11.07 7.73 -6.72
C ALA A 20 -12.16 7.61 -5.65
N ALA A 21 -11.83 7.03 -4.49
CA ALA A 21 -12.76 6.98 -3.36
C ALA A 21 -13.12 8.39 -2.86
N LEU A 22 -12.10 9.25 -2.68
CA LEU A 22 -12.29 10.64 -2.28
C LEU A 22 -13.15 11.42 -3.30
N VAL A 23 -12.87 11.24 -4.60
CA VAL A 23 -13.64 11.92 -5.66
C VAL A 23 -15.09 11.49 -5.67
N ARG A 24 -15.38 10.18 -5.52
CA ARG A 24 -16.76 9.69 -5.40
C ARG A 24 -17.49 10.33 -4.21
N ASP A 25 -16.86 10.36 -3.04
CA ASP A 25 -17.43 10.94 -1.83
C ASP A 25 -17.71 12.44 -1.99
N ILE A 26 -16.79 13.19 -2.64
CA ILE A 26 -16.99 14.63 -2.96
C ILE A 26 -18.14 14.81 -3.95
N LYS A 27 -18.19 14.00 -5.01
CA LYS A 27 -19.25 14.09 -6.05
C LYS A 27 -20.63 13.72 -5.51
N GLN A 28 -20.73 12.78 -4.57
CA GLN A 28 -21.99 12.46 -3.91
C GLN A 28 -22.52 13.63 -3.06
N ARG A 29 -21.64 14.37 -2.37
CA ARG A 29 -22.02 15.50 -1.51
C ARG A 29 -22.20 16.80 -2.28
N SER A 30 -21.42 16.99 -3.34
CA SER A 30 -21.35 18.22 -4.13
C SER A 30 -21.11 17.93 -5.61
N PRO A 31 -22.14 17.47 -6.36
CA PRO A 31 -22.02 17.03 -7.76
C PRO A 31 -21.52 18.12 -8.71
N HIS A 32 -21.78 19.39 -8.37
CA HIS A 32 -21.43 20.56 -9.17
C HIS A 32 -19.95 20.94 -9.14
N ILE A 33 -19.17 20.43 -8.18
CA ILE A 33 -17.74 20.71 -8.10
C ILE A 33 -17.03 20.06 -9.29
N ARG A 34 -16.30 20.88 -10.06
CA ARG A 34 -15.47 20.39 -11.15
C ARG A 34 -14.16 19.84 -10.60
N ILE A 35 -13.82 18.60 -10.96
CA ILE A 35 -12.59 17.94 -10.55
C ILE A 35 -11.84 17.52 -11.80
N LEU A 36 -10.57 17.93 -11.93
CA LEU A 36 -9.74 17.59 -13.08
C LEU A 36 -8.27 17.40 -12.67
N GLY A 37 -7.49 16.74 -13.50
CA GLY A 37 -6.07 16.56 -13.21
C GLY A 37 -5.41 15.33 -13.84
N ILE A 38 -4.41 14.80 -13.16
CA ILE A 38 -3.67 13.61 -13.57
C ILE A 38 -4.09 12.43 -12.72
N GLY A 39 -4.45 11.31 -13.37
CA GLY A 39 -4.88 10.09 -12.72
C GLY A 39 -5.01 8.95 -13.72
N GLY A 40 -5.81 7.97 -13.39
CA GLY A 40 -6.10 6.82 -14.23
C GLY A 40 -7.59 6.56 -14.38
N GLU A 41 -7.89 5.33 -14.81
CA GLU A 41 -9.26 4.90 -15.11
C GLU A 41 -10.18 5.02 -13.87
N LYS A 42 -9.67 4.70 -12.66
CA LYS A 42 -10.50 4.74 -11.44
C LYS A 42 -10.93 6.16 -11.07
N LEU A 43 -10.07 7.15 -11.25
CA LEU A 43 -10.39 8.56 -11.07
C LEU A 43 -11.35 9.07 -12.16
N ALA A 44 -11.17 8.65 -13.42
CA ALA A 44 -12.10 8.97 -14.50
C ALA A 44 -13.51 8.42 -14.22
N ASP A 45 -13.61 7.15 -13.83
CA ASP A 45 -14.86 6.47 -13.46
C ASP A 45 -15.53 7.13 -12.22
N ALA A 46 -14.73 7.74 -11.34
CA ALA A 46 -15.22 8.50 -10.20
C ALA A 46 -15.74 9.91 -10.56
N GLY A 47 -15.61 10.34 -11.82
CA GLY A 47 -16.10 11.62 -12.33
C GLY A 47 -15.04 12.73 -12.38
N MET A 48 -13.73 12.39 -12.42
CA MET A 48 -12.65 13.33 -12.66
C MET A 48 -12.39 13.47 -14.17
N GLU A 49 -12.20 14.69 -14.64
CA GLU A 49 -11.75 15.00 -16.00
C GLU A 49 -10.23 14.78 -16.08
N LEU A 50 -9.77 13.82 -16.88
CA LEU A 50 -8.35 13.54 -17.04
C LEU A 50 -7.70 14.54 -18.01
N LEU A 51 -6.66 15.22 -17.52
CA LEU A 51 -5.75 16.03 -18.36
C LEU A 51 -4.63 15.18 -18.95
N HIS A 52 -4.13 14.22 -18.18
CA HIS A 52 -3.16 13.22 -18.56
C HIS A 52 -3.40 11.93 -17.77
N HIS A 53 -3.06 10.80 -18.39
CA HIS A 53 -3.08 9.51 -17.72
C HIS A 53 -1.76 9.27 -16.98
N TYR A 54 -1.80 8.74 -15.73
CA TYR A 54 -0.58 8.53 -14.92
C TYR A 54 0.43 7.59 -15.60
N ARG A 55 0.00 6.65 -16.45
CA ARG A 55 0.90 5.77 -17.23
C ARG A 55 1.82 6.53 -18.18
N GLU A 56 1.43 7.70 -18.62
CA GLU A 56 2.26 8.56 -19.48
C GLU A 56 3.46 9.16 -18.72
N ILE A 57 3.32 9.30 -17.39
CA ILE A 57 4.32 9.94 -16.52
C ILE A 57 5.05 8.98 -15.60
N ASN A 58 4.64 7.70 -15.58
CA ASN A 58 5.25 6.72 -14.68
C ASN A 58 6.52 6.15 -15.32
N MET A 59 7.69 6.48 -14.74
CA MET A 59 9.01 6.04 -15.20
C MET A 59 9.39 4.62 -14.75
N ILE A 60 8.48 3.83 -14.21
CA ILE A 60 8.80 2.48 -13.73
C ILE A 60 8.94 1.51 -14.90
N GLY A 61 10.13 1.63 -15.54
CA GLY A 61 10.59 0.78 -16.62
C GLY A 61 11.65 1.51 -17.42
N LEU A 62 12.93 1.12 -17.28
CA LEU A 62 14.09 1.66 -18.02
C LEU A 62 14.00 1.54 -19.56
N SER A 63 12.87 1.12 -20.11
CA SER A 63 12.60 0.99 -21.55
C SER A 63 11.94 2.23 -22.18
N GLY A 64 11.54 3.22 -21.39
CA GLY A 64 10.89 4.43 -21.88
C GLY A 64 11.90 5.53 -22.23
N GLY A 65 12.44 5.49 -23.45
CA GLY A 65 13.39 6.46 -23.98
C GLY A 65 12.94 7.94 -23.90
N LEU A 66 13.53 8.82 -24.72
CA LEU A 66 13.26 10.27 -24.80
C LEU A 66 11.76 10.63 -24.84
N ALA A 67 10.89 9.76 -25.36
CA ALA A 67 9.44 9.95 -25.40
C ALA A 67 8.82 10.06 -23.99
N THR A 68 9.21 9.20 -23.05
CA THR A 68 8.69 9.22 -21.67
C THR A 68 9.09 10.51 -20.94
N ILE A 69 10.31 11.00 -21.15
CA ILE A 69 10.77 12.26 -20.56
C ILE A 69 9.94 13.44 -21.11
N ARG A 70 9.64 13.45 -22.41
CA ARG A 70 8.79 14.48 -23.03
C ARG A 70 7.39 14.48 -22.43
N ASN A 71 6.80 13.30 -22.24
CA ASN A 71 5.46 13.16 -21.65
C ASN A 71 5.42 13.66 -20.19
N ILE A 72 6.42 13.32 -19.38
CA ILE A 72 6.55 13.84 -18.01
C ILE A 72 6.64 15.36 -18.00
N ILE A 73 7.45 15.94 -18.90
CA ILE A 73 7.59 17.39 -19.01
C ILE A 73 6.27 18.03 -19.48
N ALA A 74 5.58 17.42 -20.44
CA ALA A 74 4.29 17.89 -20.93
C ALA A 74 3.24 17.90 -19.81
N ALA A 75 3.08 16.78 -19.11
CA ALA A 75 2.15 16.65 -17.99
C ALA A 75 2.46 17.64 -16.85
N TYR A 76 3.75 17.77 -16.49
CA TYR A 76 4.17 18.78 -15.50
C TYR A 76 3.85 20.21 -15.96
N ARG A 77 4.09 20.56 -17.23
CA ARG A 77 3.78 21.88 -17.80
C ARG A 77 2.27 22.14 -17.81
N THR A 78 1.48 21.14 -18.16
CA THR A 78 0.01 21.23 -18.13
C THR A 78 -0.47 21.52 -16.73
N MET A 79 -0.07 20.72 -15.70
CA MET A 79 -0.46 20.99 -14.31
C MET A 79 0.00 22.36 -13.82
N LYS A 80 1.23 22.76 -14.17
CA LYS A 80 1.75 24.09 -13.80
C LYS A 80 0.92 25.24 -14.41
N ARG A 81 0.46 25.07 -15.66
CA ARG A 81 -0.42 26.05 -16.33
C ARG A 81 -1.78 26.10 -15.65
N GLU A 82 -2.39 24.95 -15.36
CA GLU A 82 -3.67 24.91 -14.69
C GLU A 82 -3.60 25.53 -13.27
N LEU A 83 -2.56 25.21 -12.48
CA LEU A 83 -2.35 25.79 -11.16
C LEU A 83 -2.21 27.33 -11.20
N ARG A 84 -1.71 27.90 -12.29
CA ARG A 84 -1.55 29.36 -12.48
C ARG A 84 -2.71 30.04 -13.18
N SER A 85 -3.70 29.29 -13.63
CA SER A 85 -4.79 29.82 -14.47
C SER A 85 -5.79 30.72 -13.72
N GLY A 86 -5.77 30.70 -12.38
CA GLY A 86 -6.76 31.41 -11.56
C GLY A 86 -8.15 30.77 -11.53
N ARG A 87 -8.37 29.67 -12.26
CA ARG A 87 -9.68 29.00 -12.41
C ARG A 87 -9.97 27.98 -11.31
N HIS A 88 -8.97 27.62 -10.50
CA HIS A 88 -9.06 26.56 -9.50
C HIS A 88 -8.92 27.12 -8.10
N HIS A 89 -9.49 26.43 -7.13
CA HIS A 89 -9.57 26.87 -5.73
C HIS A 89 -8.71 26.01 -4.80
N LEU A 90 -8.51 24.74 -5.16
CA LEU A 90 -7.81 23.76 -4.34
C LEU A 90 -6.96 22.84 -5.21
N PHE A 91 -5.77 22.52 -4.72
CA PHE A 91 -4.91 21.49 -5.27
C PHE A 91 -4.81 20.32 -4.28
N ILE A 92 -5.09 19.11 -4.75
CA ILE A 92 -4.97 17.85 -3.97
C ILE A 92 -3.87 17.00 -4.61
N PRO A 93 -2.61 17.12 -4.17
CA PRO A 93 -1.57 16.17 -4.48
C PRO A 93 -1.81 14.86 -3.72
N VAL A 94 -1.65 13.72 -4.41
CA VAL A 94 -1.85 12.38 -3.85
C VAL A 94 -0.54 11.62 -3.92
N ASP A 95 0.06 11.28 -2.76
CA ASP A 95 1.37 10.63 -2.70
C ASP A 95 2.40 11.26 -3.68
N PHE A 96 3.23 10.50 -4.39
CA PHE A 96 4.11 10.91 -5.48
C PHE A 96 4.96 12.16 -5.19
N PRO A 97 5.81 12.14 -4.14
CA PRO A 97 6.36 13.33 -3.50
C PRO A 97 7.27 14.19 -4.38
N ASP A 98 8.07 13.60 -5.27
CA ASP A 98 9.10 14.35 -6.00
C ASP A 98 8.51 15.35 -7.00
N VAL A 99 7.38 15.02 -7.61
CA VAL A 99 6.63 15.92 -8.51
C VAL A 99 5.68 16.80 -7.71
N ASN A 100 4.91 16.18 -6.79
CA ASN A 100 3.87 16.87 -6.03
C ASN A 100 4.44 18.00 -5.16
N MET A 101 5.58 17.82 -4.49
CA MET A 101 6.21 18.90 -3.71
C MET A 101 6.62 20.11 -4.56
N ARG A 102 7.01 19.89 -5.82
CA ARG A 102 7.32 21.00 -6.76
C ARG A 102 6.06 21.74 -7.16
N LEU A 103 4.98 21.01 -7.45
CA LEU A 103 3.69 21.59 -7.83
C LEU A 103 2.99 22.28 -6.64
N CYS A 104 3.15 21.80 -5.41
CA CYS A 104 2.69 22.49 -4.21
C CYS A 104 3.29 23.92 -4.10
N ARG A 105 4.58 24.09 -4.42
CA ARG A 105 5.18 25.44 -4.46
C ARG A 105 4.52 26.33 -5.51
N VAL A 106 4.22 25.77 -6.69
CA VAL A 106 3.51 26.52 -7.75
C VAL A 106 2.11 26.88 -7.30
N ALA A 107 1.37 25.94 -6.69
CA ALA A 107 0.04 26.19 -6.17
C ALA A 107 0.02 27.32 -5.13
N ARG A 108 0.95 27.26 -4.15
CA ARG A 108 1.09 28.30 -3.11
C ARG A 108 1.40 29.67 -3.70
N THR A 109 2.33 29.75 -4.67
CA THR A 109 2.65 31.04 -5.33
C THR A 109 1.50 31.58 -6.18
N ALA A 110 0.61 30.72 -6.65
CA ALA A 110 -0.61 31.07 -7.38
C ALA A 110 -1.80 31.38 -6.44
N GLY A 111 -1.61 31.26 -5.12
CA GLY A 111 -2.65 31.55 -4.12
C GLY A 111 -3.69 30.43 -3.98
N LEU A 112 -3.42 29.20 -4.47
CA LEU A 112 -4.29 28.06 -4.23
C LEU A 112 -4.02 27.47 -2.84
N ARG A 113 -5.06 26.93 -2.23
CA ARG A 113 -4.92 26.06 -1.07
C ARG A 113 -4.42 24.68 -1.50
N VAL A 114 -3.70 24.01 -0.60
CA VAL A 114 -3.13 22.68 -0.84
C VAL A 114 -3.58 21.74 0.26
N CYS A 115 -4.34 20.71 -0.11
CA CYS A 115 -4.72 19.59 0.76
C CYS A 115 -4.00 18.34 0.30
N TYR A 116 -2.92 17.97 0.98
CA TYR A 116 -2.15 16.78 0.58
C TYR A 116 -2.85 15.52 1.06
N TYR A 117 -3.15 14.62 0.15
CA TYR A 117 -3.76 13.32 0.46
C TYR A 117 -2.74 12.19 0.29
N ILE A 118 -2.65 11.34 1.28
CA ILE A 118 -1.63 10.29 1.43
C ILE A 118 -0.24 10.91 1.56
N SER A 119 0.18 11.03 2.79
CA SER A 119 1.50 11.50 3.15
C SER A 119 2.59 10.73 2.42
N PRO A 120 3.60 11.41 1.84
CA PRO A 120 4.82 10.72 1.50
C PRO A 120 5.38 9.98 2.71
N GLN A 121 5.96 8.80 2.51
CA GLN A 121 6.58 8.00 3.58
C GLN A 121 7.85 8.69 4.13
N VAL A 122 7.72 9.94 4.58
CA VAL A 122 8.83 10.78 5.09
C VAL A 122 9.43 10.22 6.38
N TRP A 123 8.64 9.44 7.13
CA TRP A 123 9.07 8.74 8.33
C TRP A 123 10.08 7.63 8.02
N ALA A 124 10.01 7.03 6.82
CA ALA A 124 10.92 5.97 6.39
C ALA A 124 12.23 6.49 5.77
N TRP A 125 12.22 7.66 5.11
CA TRP A 125 13.32 8.00 4.22
C TRP A 125 13.91 9.40 4.42
N ARG A 126 13.19 10.37 4.91
CA ARG A 126 13.65 11.78 4.93
C ARG A 126 12.80 12.64 5.87
N ARG A 127 12.91 12.47 7.18
CA ARG A 127 12.18 13.29 8.18
C ARG A 127 12.29 14.80 7.95
N GLY A 128 13.40 15.29 7.41
CA GLY A 128 13.55 16.71 7.03
C GLY A 128 12.57 17.21 5.97
N ARG A 129 11.90 16.32 5.23
CA ARG A 129 10.83 16.70 4.27
C ARG A 129 9.55 17.16 4.98
N VAL A 130 9.28 16.71 6.21
CA VAL A 130 8.10 17.14 6.99
C VAL A 130 8.08 18.65 7.13
N ARG A 131 9.21 19.26 7.54
CA ARG A 131 9.33 20.73 7.68
C ARG A 131 9.16 21.47 6.34
N LYS A 132 9.52 20.85 5.22
CA LYS A 132 9.32 21.45 3.89
C LYS A 132 7.85 21.35 3.47
N LEU A 133 7.19 20.22 3.73
CA LEU A 133 5.77 20.03 3.48
C LEU A 133 4.92 20.98 4.35
N ALA A 134 5.28 21.17 5.62
CA ALA A 134 4.61 22.08 6.53
C ALA A 134 4.47 23.52 5.98
N LYS A 135 5.42 23.95 5.16
CA LYS A 135 5.37 25.29 4.52
C LYS A 135 4.55 25.32 3.23
N LEU A 136 4.15 24.16 2.71
CA LEU A 136 3.53 24.05 1.38
C LEU A 136 2.08 23.62 1.42
N VAL A 137 1.63 23.00 2.52
CA VAL A 137 0.29 22.42 2.63
C VAL A 137 -0.54 23.20 3.67
N ASP A 138 -1.82 23.34 3.41
CA ASP A 138 -2.78 23.90 4.37
C ASP A 138 -3.38 22.80 5.23
N ARG A 139 -3.61 21.59 4.64
CA ARG A 139 -4.05 20.40 5.34
C ARG A 139 -3.34 19.15 4.81
N MET A 140 -3.09 18.20 5.71
CA MET A 140 -2.56 16.88 5.40
C MET A 140 -3.59 15.82 5.77
N MET A 141 -3.95 14.96 4.85
CA MET A 141 -4.79 13.78 5.10
C MET A 141 -3.91 12.52 5.04
N THR A 142 -3.74 11.87 6.18
CA THR A 142 -2.90 10.68 6.34
C THR A 142 -3.73 9.41 6.34
N ILE A 143 -3.13 8.30 5.90
CA ILE A 143 -3.78 6.97 5.88
C ILE A 143 -3.24 6.04 6.96
N PHE A 144 -2.19 6.46 7.70
CA PHE A 144 -1.70 5.79 8.89
C PHE A 144 -1.83 6.71 10.11
N PRO A 145 -2.26 6.18 11.27
CA PRO A 145 -2.53 7.01 12.46
C PRO A 145 -1.27 7.71 12.99
N PHE A 146 -0.09 7.05 12.98
CA PHE A 146 1.16 7.64 13.45
C PHE A 146 1.67 8.80 12.60
N GLU A 147 1.27 8.89 11.35
CA GLU A 147 1.65 10.02 10.48
C GLU A 147 0.98 11.32 10.92
N GLN A 148 -0.23 11.25 11.47
CA GLN A 148 -0.95 12.44 11.93
C GLN A 148 -0.16 13.20 13.00
N GLU A 149 0.38 12.50 13.98
CA GLU A 149 1.17 13.12 15.05
C GLU A 149 2.46 13.72 14.50
N LEU A 150 3.16 12.99 13.64
CA LEU A 150 4.37 13.47 12.97
C LEU A 150 4.17 14.84 12.26
N TYR A 151 3.01 15.03 11.62
CA TYR A 151 2.71 16.31 10.95
C TYR A 151 2.24 17.37 11.93
N ARG A 152 1.50 17.02 12.97
CA ARG A 152 1.07 17.96 14.03
C ARG A 152 2.25 18.54 14.80
N GLU A 153 3.25 17.74 15.11
CA GLU A 153 4.52 18.20 15.70
C GLU A 153 5.24 19.22 14.81
N ALA A 154 5.03 19.17 13.51
CA ALA A 154 5.55 20.14 12.54
C ALA A 154 4.59 21.30 12.28
N CYS A 155 3.56 21.49 13.12
CA CYS A 155 2.54 22.54 13.01
C CYS A 155 1.73 22.48 11.69
N VAL A 156 1.49 21.27 11.16
CA VAL A 156 0.57 21.06 10.03
C VAL A 156 -0.78 20.61 10.57
N ASP A 157 -1.87 21.19 10.04
CA ASP A 157 -3.23 20.72 10.29
C ASP A 157 -3.43 19.36 9.63
N ALA A 158 -3.21 18.27 10.40
CA ALA A 158 -3.18 16.90 9.90
C ALA A 158 -4.31 16.05 10.47
N TYR A 159 -4.92 15.25 9.59
CA TYR A 159 -6.05 14.37 9.87
C TYR A 159 -5.78 12.96 9.39
N PHE A 160 -5.89 12.00 10.29
CA PHE A 160 -5.98 10.60 9.91
C PHE A 160 -7.39 10.32 9.38
N VAL A 161 -7.50 9.91 8.12
CA VAL A 161 -8.78 9.68 7.44
C VAL A 161 -9.11 8.20 7.21
N GLY A 162 -8.26 7.31 7.75
CA GLY A 162 -8.34 5.87 7.53
C GLY A 162 -7.73 5.42 6.21
N HIS A 163 -7.38 4.15 6.14
CA HIS A 163 -6.82 3.54 4.94
C HIS A 163 -7.94 2.95 4.08
N THR A 164 -8.05 3.35 2.81
CA THR A 164 -9.14 2.93 1.91
C THR A 164 -9.23 1.41 1.73
N ILE A 165 -8.11 0.70 1.81
CA ILE A 165 -8.05 -0.76 1.68
C ILE A 165 -8.95 -1.49 2.69
N VAL A 166 -9.24 -0.88 3.84
CA VAL A 166 -10.16 -1.45 4.86
C VAL A 166 -11.58 -1.56 4.32
N ARG A 167 -11.97 -0.65 3.41
CA ARG A 167 -13.31 -0.67 2.77
C ARG A 167 -13.45 -1.78 1.74
N ASP A 168 -12.34 -2.21 1.12
CA ASP A 168 -12.37 -3.18 0.02
C ASP A 168 -12.32 -4.62 0.51
N ILE A 169 -11.81 -4.83 1.72
CA ILE A 169 -11.74 -6.14 2.34
C ILE A 169 -12.81 -6.21 3.41
N PRO A 170 -13.94 -6.90 3.14
CA PRO A 170 -15.08 -6.94 4.05
C PRO A 170 -14.72 -7.66 5.36
N GLU A 171 -15.48 -7.35 6.42
CA GLU A 171 -15.41 -8.05 7.69
C GLU A 171 -16.86 -8.40 8.13
N PRO A 172 -17.13 -9.64 8.47
CA PRO A 172 -16.21 -10.78 8.53
C PRO A 172 -15.73 -11.25 7.15
N ILE A 173 -14.52 -11.82 7.11
CA ILE A 173 -13.99 -12.42 5.89
C ILE A 173 -14.71 -13.73 5.62
N ASP A 174 -15.35 -13.82 4.47
CA ASP A 174 -16.03 -15.06 4.05
C ASP A 174 -15.04 -16.01 3.37
N ARG A 175 -14.29 -16.74 4.21
CA ARG A 175 -13.34 -17.75 3.75
C ARG A 175 -14.01 -18.87 2.95
N ALA A 176 -15.22 -19.28 3.34
CA ALA A 176 -15.95 -20.37 2.65
C ALA A 176 -16.34 -19.92 1.24
N ALA A 177 -16.87 -18.70 1.08
CA ALA A 177 -17.16 -18.15 -0.24
C ALA A 177 -15.91 -18.02 -1.10
N ALA A 178 -14.77 -17.54 -0.55
CA ALA A 178 -13.51 -17.44 -1.26
C ALA A 178 -13.00 -18.81 -1.73
N ARG A 179 -13.05 -19.85 -0.88
CA ARG A 179 -12.69 -21.23 -1.24
C ARG A 179 -13.58 -21.78 -2.34
N LYS A 180 -14.89 -21.61 -2.22
CA LYS A 180 -15.85 -22.04 -3.24
C LYS A 180 -15.60 -21.38 -4.59
N GLN A 181 -15.36 -20.06 -4.60
CA GLN A 181 -15.03 -19.31 -5.82
C GLN A 181 -13.77 -19.82 -6.52
N LEU A 182 -12.77 -20.27 -5.75
CA LEU A 182 -11.48 -20.75 -6.26
C LEU A 182 -11.44 -22.27 -6.49
N ASN A 183 -12.53 -22.99 -6.29
CA ASN A 183 -12.62 -24.45 -6.34
C ASN A 183 -11.56 -25.10 -5.42
N ILE A 184 -11.57 -24.67 -4.15
CA ILE A 184 -10.75 -25.20 -3.06
C ILE A 184 -11.67 -25.94 -2.09
N GLY A 185 -11.34 -27.18 -1.77
CA GLY A 185 -12.09 -27.98 -0.79
C GLY A 185 -11.89 -27.48 0.64
N ASP A 186 -12.91 -27.66 1.49
CA ASP A 186 -12.89 -27.17 2.87
C ASP A 186 -11.74 -27.78 3.70
N ASN A 187 -11.34 -29.00 3.42
CA ASN A 187 -10.30 -29.74 4.15
C ASN A 187 -8.90 -29.62 3.52
N GLU A 188 -8.76 -28.93 2.37
CA GLU A 188 -7.46 -28.72 1.75
C GLU A 188 -6.63 -27.71 2.55
N TYR A 189 -5.35 -28.01 2.81
CA TYR A 189 -4.44 -27.02 3.36
C TYR A 189 -3.83 -26.17 2.22
N VAL A 190 -4.02 -24.87 2.27
CA VAL A 190 -3.69 -23.97 1.17
C VAL A 190 -2.62 -22.98 1.57
N VAL A 191 -1.53 -22.95 0.81
CA VAL A 191 -0.42 -22.00 0.97
C VAL A 191 -0.43 -21.01 -0.20
N ALA A 192 -0.52 -19.72 0.09
CA ALA A 192 -0.44 -18.67 -0.92
C ALA A 192 1.00 -18.20 -1.14
N LEU A 193 1.42 -18.10 -2.40
CA LEU A 193 2.72 -17.57 -2.81
C LEU A 193 2.50 -16.25 -3.56
N LEU A 194 3.00 -15.14 -3.01
CA LEU A 194 2.84 -13.80 -3.58
C LEU A 194 4.21 -13.18 -3.86
N PRO A 195 4.84 -13.50 -5.01
CA PRO A 195 6.23 -13.11 -5.31
C PRO A 195 6.39 -11.65 -5.71
N GLY A 196 5.30 -10.89 -5.77
CA GLY A 196 5.30 -9.48 -6.17
C GLY A 196 4.51 -9.20 -7.45
N SER A 197 4.41 -7.94 -7.81
CA SER A 197 3.63 -7.45 -8.97
C SER A 197 4.50 -6.98 -10.14
N ARG A 198 5.82 -6.97 -10.00
CA ARG A 198 6.76 -6.51 -11.02
C ARG A 198 7.67 -7.65 -11.49
N PRO A 199 8.03 -7.72 -12.79
CA PRO A 199 8.90 -8.77 -13.29
C PRO A 199 10.20 -8.96 -12.50
N PRO A 200 10.93 -7.91 -12.06
CA PRO A 200 12.14 -8.08 -11.25
C PRO A 200 11.89 -8.71 -9.88
N GLU A 201 10.73 -8.39 -9.26
CA GLU A 201 10.31 -9.01 -7.98
C GLU A 201 10.04 -10.50 -8.18
N VAL A 202 9.21 -10.85 -9.17
CA VAL A 202 8.86 -12.24 -9.50
C VAL A 202 10.12 -13.07 -9.79
N ARG A 203 11.03 -12.57 -10.64
CA ARG A 203 12.29 -13.27 -10.96
C ARG A 203 13.15 -13.55 -9.74
N ARG A 204 13.05 -12.73 -8.71
CA ARG A 204 13.90 -12.84 -7.51
C ARG A 204 13.23 -13.62 -6.38
N MET A 205 11.91 -13.43 -6.19
CA MET A 205 11.20 -14.04 -5.06
C MET A 205 10.64 -15.42 -5.39
N LEU A 206 10.10 -15.62 -6.60
CA LEU A 206 9.41 -16.87 -6.94
C LEU A 206 10.30 -18.11 -6.86
N PRO A 207 11.57 -18.12 -7.34
CA PRO A 207 12.43 -19.27 -7.21
C PRO A 207 12.54 -19.79 -5.77
N MET A 208 12.91 -18.93 -4.82
CA MET A 208 13.06 -19.35 -3.43
C MET A 208 11.73 -19.69 -2.74
N MET A 209 10.61 -19.09 -3.19
CA MET A 209 9.28 -19.50 -2.71
C MET A 209 8.90 -20.89 -3.22
N CYS A 210 9.26 -21.26 -4.45
CA CYS A 210 9.07 -22.62 -4.99
C CYS A 210 9.94 -23.63 -4.26
N GLU A 211 11.22 -23.35 -4.03
CA GLU A 211 12.11 -24.22 -3.24
C GLU A 211 11.57 -24.41 -1.80
N ALA A 212 11.12 -23.36 -1.16
CA ALA A 212 10.47 -23.45 0.16
C ALA A 212 9.20 -24.30 0.13
N ALA A 213 8.42 -24.18 -0.94
CA ALA A 213 7.22 -24.98 -1.14
C ALA A 213 7.54 -26.47 -1.34
N GLU A 214 8.62 -26.82 -2.05
CA GLU A 214 9.11 -28.22 -2.17
C GLU A 214 9.54 -28.79 -0.82
N ILE A 215 10.34 -28.03 -0.04
CA ILE A 215 10.77 -28.45 1.30
C ILE A 215 9.54 -28.68 2.21
N PHE A 216 8.55 -27.80 2.13
CA PHE A 216 7.32 -27.93 2.89
C PHE A 216 6.47 -29.12 2.43
N ALA A 217 6.31 -29.31 1.12
CA ALA A 217 5.54 -30.39 0.52
C ALA A 217 6.11 -31.77 0.83
N ALA A 218 7.43 -31.89 0.99
CA ALA A 218 8.08 -33.14 1.41
C ALA A 218 7.63 -33.61 2.79
N GLN A 219 7.18 -32.69 3.67
CA GLN A 219 6.65 -33.01 4.99
C GLN A 219 5.11 -33.09 4.99
N PHE A 220 4.44 -32.36 4.08
CA PHE A 220 2.99 -32.19 4.04
C PHE A 220 2.48 -32.28 2.61
N SER A 221 2.40 -33.50 2.10
CA SER A 221 2.03 -33.80 0.70
C SER A 221 0.60 -33.44 0.30
N ASP A 222 -0.28 -33.21 1.29
CA ASP A 222 -1.68 -32.79 1.12
C ASP A 222 -1.87 -31.28 0.93
N THR A 223 -0.76 -30.55 0.68
CA THR A 223 -0.78 -29.10 0.55
C THR A 223 -1.04 -28.66 -0.88
N ARG A 224 -1.91 -27.67 -1.04
CA ARG A 224 -2.15 -26.98 -2.29
C ARG A 224 -1.46 -25.62 -2.29
N PHE A 225 -0.60 -25.38 -3.28
CA PHE A 225 0.02 -24.07 -3.48
C PHE A 225 -0.74 -23.25 -4.51
N VAL A 226 -1.03 -22.00 -4.18
CA VAL A 226 -1.75 -21.05 -5.05
C VAL A 226 -0.97 -19.78 -5.22
N LEU A 227 -0.99 -19.20 -6.43
CA LEU A 227 -0.31 -17.95 -6.74
C LEU A 227 -1.29 -17.02 -7.48
N PRO A 228 -1.71 -15.91 -6.87
CA PRO A 228 -2.50 -14.92 -7.58
C PRO A 228 -1.60 -14.13 -8.54
N LEU A 229 -2.02 -14.03 -9.80
CA LEU A 229 -1.35 -13.23 -10.81
C LEU A 229 -1.74 -11.77 -10.69
N ALA A 230 -0.78 -10.91 -10.38
CA ALA A 230 -0.98 -9.46 -10.30
C ALA A 230 -1.33 -8.82 -11.67
N GLY A 231 -1.10 -9.53 -12.77
CA GLY A 231 -1.49 -9.14 -14.12
C GLY A 231 -1.14 -10.23 -15.13
N GLY A 232 -1.95 -10.39 -16.17
CA GLY A 232 -1.78 -11.44 -17.18
C GLY A 232 -0.43 -11.40 -17.90
N HIS A 233 0.22 -10.25 -17.99
CA HIS A 233 1.56 -10.10 -18.57
C HIS A 233 2.66 -10.82 -17.79
N LEU A 234 2.44 -11.17 -16.51
CA LEU A 234 3.37 -11.91 -15.66
C LEU A 234 3.24 -13.43 -15.83
N GLU A 235 2.15 -13.91 -16.39
CA GLU A 235 1.88 -15.34 -16.48
C GLU A 235 2.96 -16.14 -17.20
N PRO A 236 3.47 -15.72 -18.39
CA PRO A 236 4.54 -16.45 -19.06
C PRO A 236 5.80 -16.56 -18.20
N LEU A 237 6.17 -15.48 -17.51
CA LEU A 237 7.32 -15.46 -16.63
C LEU A 237 7.13 -16.37 -15.41
N VAL A 238 5.94 -16.34 -14.79
CA VAL A 238 5.65 -17.19 -13.62
C VAL A 238 5.64 -18.67 -14.01
N ARG A 239 5.05 -19.03 -15.15
CA ARG A 239 5.05 -20.41 -15.66
C ARG A 239 6.46 -20.91 -15.97
N ASP A 240 7.27 -20.09 -16.65
CA ASP A 240 8.66 -20.41 -16.98
C ASP A 240 9.47 -20.72 -15.71
N ILE A 241 9.36 -19.88 -14.68
CA ILE A 241 10.05 -20.10 -13.41
C ILE A 241 9.51 -21.34 -12.69
N ALA A 242 8.19 -21.46 -12.53
CA ALA A 242 7.56 -22.52 -11.76
C ALA A 242 7.80 -23.90 -12.40
N SER A 243 7.96 -23.99 -13.73
CA SER A 243 8.23 -25.26 -14.43
C SER A 243 9.57 -25.89 -14.08
N ASN A 244 10.49 -25.16 -13.47
CA ASN A 244 11.79 -25.68 -13.02
C ASN A 244 11.72 -26.41 -11.66
N TYR A 245 10.54 -26.42 -11.03
CA TYR A 245 10.32 -27.02 -9.71
C TYR A 245 9.26 -28.14 -9.80
N GLN A 246 9.35 -29.10 -8.90
CA GLN A 246 8.41 -30.22 -8.86
C GLN A 246 7.10 -29.88 -8.16
N VAL A 247 7.07 -28.80 -7.38
CA VAL A 247 5.88 -28.34 -6.70
C VAL A 247 4.83 -27.81 -7.69
N ASN A 248 3.60 -28.33 -7.58
CA ASN A 248 2.50 -27.84 -8.41
C ASN A 248 1.90 -26.56 -7.83
N VAL A 249 2.18 -25.42 -8.46
CA VAL A 249 1.64 -24.12 -8.09
C VAL A 249 0.48 -23.77 -9.01
N LYS A 250 -0.74 -23.72 -8.45
CA LYS A 250 -1.93 -23.31 -9.20
C LYS A 250 -1.95 -21.78 -9.37
N LEU A 251 -1.90 -21.33 -10.61
CA LEU A 251 -2.06 -19.91 -10.93
C LEU A 251 -3.54 -19.51 -10.87
N ILE A 252 -3.82 -18.40 -10.21
CA ILE A 252 -5.17 -17.84 -10.06
C ILE A 252 -5.19 -16.46 -10.72
N HIS A 253 -6.06 -16.30 -11.72
CA HIS A 253 -6.37 -15.00 -12.29
C HIS A 253 -7.43 -14.31 -11.43
N GLY A 254 -7.22 -13.05 -11.06
CA GLY A 254 -8.18 -12.31 -10.28
C GLY A 254 -7.59 -11.61 -9.06
N GLU A 255 -8.46 -11.30 -8.10
CA GLU A 255 -8.09 -10.52 -6.92
C GLU A 255 -7.25 -11.32 -5.93
N ALA A 256 -6.06 -10.80 -5.62
CA ALA A 256 -5.17 -11.41 -4.63
C ALA A 256 -5.83 -11.55 -3.24
N ALA A 257 -6.72 -10.62 -2.87
CA ALA A 257 -7.45 -10.66 -1.61
C ALA A 257 -8.31 -11.93 -1.45
N SER A 258 -8.97 -12.40 -2.52
CA SER A 258 -9.75 -13.64 -2.50
C SER A 258 -8.87 -14.87 -2.28
N VAL A 259 -7.68 -14.90 -2.90
CA VAL A 259 -6.70 -15.96 -2.70
C VAL A 259 -6.17 -15.96 -1.26
N MET A 260 -5.83 -14.79 -0.72
CA MET A 260 -5.38 -14.65 0.67
C MET A 260 -6.47 -15.05 1.67
N ALA A 261 -7.75 -14.68 1.41
CA ALA A 261 -8.88 -15.08 2.26
C ALA A 261 -9.11 -16.60 2.27
N ALA A 262 -8.85 -17.29 1.15
CA ALA A 262 -9.00 -18.74 1.02
C ALA A 262 -7.83 -19.53 1.63
N ALA A 263 -6.63 -18.93 1.71
CA ALA A 263 -5.41 -19.59 2.14
C ALA A 263 -5.34 -19.77 3.68
N ASP A 264 -4.60 -20.79 4.12
CA ASP A 264 -4.29 -21.05 5.53
C ASP A 264 -3.09 -20.23 6.02
N CYS A 265 -2.13 -20.03 5.13
CA CYS A 265 -0.98 -19.16 5.34
C CYS A 265 -0.33 -18.77 4.01
N GLY A 266 0.71 -17.94 4.04
CA GLY A 266 1.40 -17.57 2.83
C GLY A 266 2.78 -16.95 3.00
N LEU A 267 3.49 -16.86 1.87
CA LEU A 267 4.72 -16.11 1.70
C LEU A 267 4.41 -14.88 0.83
N VAL A 268 4.72 -13.70 1.33
CA VAL A 268 4.29 -12.44 0.69
C VAL A 268 5.49 -11.54 0.45
N CYS A 269 5.72 -11.15 -0.80
CA CYS A 269 6.70 -10.11 -1.12
C CYS A 269 6.29 -8.78 -0.47
N SER A 270 7.26 -8.04 0.05
CA SER A 270 7.02 -6.74 0.67
C SER A 270 6.32 -5.78 -0.30
N GLY A 271 5.32 -5.05 0.21
CA GLY A 271 4.49 -4.10 -0.54
C GLY A 271 3.06 -4.07 -0.01
N THR A 272 2.14 -3.51 -0.76
CA THR A 272 0.70 -3.41 -0.41
C THR A 272 0.07 -4.78 -0.11
N ALA A 273 0.58 -5.86 -0.73
CA ALA A 273 0.10 -7.22 -0.52
C ALA A 273 0.26 -7.69 0.95
N THR A 274 1.26 -7.20 1.68
CA THR A 274 1.43 -7.55 3.11
C THR A 274 0.31 -7.00 3.98
N LEU A 275 -0.17 -5.80 3.65
CA LEU A 275 -1.32 -5.21 4.33
C LEU A 275 -2.62 -5.91 3.94
N GLN A 276 -2.79 -6.29 2.67
CA GLN A 276 -3.93 -7.12 2.24
C GLN A 276 -3.96 -8.46 2.98
N ALA A 277 -2.81 -9.13 3.11
CA ALA A 277 -2.69 -10.38 3.86
C ALA A 277 -3.09 -10.22 5.33
N ALA A 278 -2.67 -9.14 5.97
CA ALA A 278 -3.08 -8.82 7.33
C ALA A 278 -4.60 -8.59 7.43
N LEU A 279 -5.17 -7.81 6.52
CA LEU A 279 -6.60 -7.49 6.51
C LEU A 279 -7.49 -8.67 6.10
N THR A 280 -6.97 -9.65 5.36
CA THR A 280 -7.64 -10.94 5.08
C THR A 280 -7.42 -11.97 6.19
N CYS A 281 -6.77 -11.59 7.29
CA CYS A 281 -6.43 -12.46 8.42
C CYS A 281 -5.61 -13.69 8.02
N MET A 282 -4.83 -13.63 6.94
CA MET A 282 -3.96 -14.71 6.51
C MET A 282 -2.62 -14.66 7.28
N PRO A 283 -2.27 -15.67 8.10
CA PRO A 283 -0.93 -15.80 8.68
C PRO A 283 0.11 -15.83 7.57
N HIS A 284 1.14 -14.99 7.66
CA HIS A 284 2.13 -14.90 6.57
C HIS A 284 3.51 -14.50 7.06
N ALA A 285 4.51 -14.84 6.26
CA ALA A 285 5.85 -14.31 6.37
C ALA A 285 6.14 -13.35 5.20
N VAL A 286 6.78 -12.24 5.51
CA VAL A 286 7.17 -11.23 4.52
C VAL A 286 8.57 -11.54 4.01
N VAL A 287 8.72 -11.51 2.69
CA VAL A 287 9.97 -11.83 2.01
C VAL A 287 10.39 -10.66 1.15
N TYR A 288 11.65 -10.26 1.25
CA TYR A 288 12.18 -9.23 0.37
C TYR A 288 13.68 -9.37 0.13
N LYS A 289 14.05 -9.36 -1.14
CA LYS A 289 15.44 -9.45 -1.58
C LYS A 289 15.67 -8.52 -2.75
N VAL A 290 16.69 -7.68 -2.65
CA VAL A 290 17.15 -6.80 -3.73
C VAL A 290 18.61 -7.10 -4.04
N ASP A 291 19.13 -6.55 -5.14
CA ASP A 291 20.54 -6.69 -5.43
C ASP A 291 21.43 -6.03 -4.34
N PRO A 292 22.66 -6.53 -4.13
CA PRO A 292 23.50 -6.06 -3.04
C PRO A 292 23.80 -4.56 -3.07
N LEU A 293 23.91 -3.96 -4.26
CA LEU A 293 24.18 -2.53 -4.40
C LEU A 293 22.97 -1.69 -3.99
N THR A 294 21.76 -2.07 -4.45
CA THR A 294 20.50 -1.44 -4.04
C THR A 294 20.31 -1.55 -2.53
N TRP A 295 20.61 -2.71 -1.94
CA TRP A 295 20.55 -2.92 -0.49
C TRP A 295 21.51 -2.01 0.27
N TRP A 296 22.78 -1.95 -0.19
CA TRP A 296 23.80 -1.13 0.45
C TRP A 296 23.48 0.37 0.39
N ILE A 297 22.92 0.84 -0.73
CA ILE A 297 22.42 2.21 -0.85
C ILE A 297 21.21 2.41 0.05
N GLY A 298 20.25 1.49 0.00
CA GLY A 298 19.01 1.54 0.78
C GLY A 298 19.26 1.66 2.28
N ARG A 299 20.17 0.84 2.84
CA ARG A 299 20.53 0.87 4.27
C ARG A 299 21.15 2.20 4.75
N ARG A 300 21.69 3.03 3.83
CA ARG A 300 22.22 4.36 4.18
C ARG A 300 21.17 5.46 4.12
N ILE A 301 20.05 5.20 3.46
CA ILE A 301 19.00 6.19 3.21
C ILE A 301 17.80 5.92 4.12
N VAL A 302 17.49 4.64 4.38
CA VAL A 302 16.41 4.22 5.27
C VAL A 302 16.90 4.23 6.71
N GLU A 303 16.10 4.77 7.60
CA GLU A 303 16.40 4.75 9.04
C GLU A 303 16.40 3.30 9.56
N GLU A 304 17.27 2.99 10.53
CA GLU A 304 17.47 1.62 11.06
C GLU A 304 16.19 0.99 11.65
N ASP A 305 15.21 1.83 11.99
CA ASP A 305 13.98 1.45 12.66
C ASP A 305 12.81 1.16 11.73
N VAL A 306 13.01 1.24 10.42
CA VAL A 306 11.94 1.05 9.44
C VAL A 306 11.83 -0.41 9.02
N HIS A 307 10.67 -1.01 9.31
CA HIS A 307 10.29 -2.33 8.84
C HIS A 307 9.59 -2.26 7.49
N LEU A 308 9.79 -3.29 6.67
CA LEU A 308 9.20 -3.32 5.32
C LEU A 308 7.72 -3.70 5.33
N ALA A 309 7.27 -4.45 6.34
CA ALA A 309 5.86 -4.77 6.51
C ALA A 309 5.15 -3.66 7.29
N ILE A 310 4.17 -3.03 6.67
CA ILE A 310 3.32 -2.03 7.32
C ILE A 310 2.67 -2.59 8.60
N ALA A 311 2.29 -3.88 8.61
CA ALA A 311 1.76 -4.55 9.78
C ALA A 311 2.70 -4.50 10.99
N ASN A 312 4.02 -4.64 10.78
CA ASN A 312 5.01 -4.52 11.84
C ASN A 312 5.15 -3.07 12.33
N MET A 313 5.12 -2.09 11.42
CA MET A 313 5.16 -0.68 11.79
C MET A 313 3.98 -0.29 12.69
N LEU A 314 2.78 -0.72 12.32
CA LEU A 314 1.57 -0.49 13.11
C LEU A 314 1.61 -1.23 14.45
N ALA A 315 2.13 -2.46 14.46
CA ALA A 315 2.25 -3.26 15.68
C ALA A 315 3.25 -2.65 16.67
N ILE A 316 4.37 -2.11 16.21
CA ILE A 316 5.36 -1.41 17.03
C ILE A 316 4.76 -0.13 17.62
N GLU A 317 4.00 0.63 16.84
CA GLU A 317 3.31 1.82 17.34
C GLU A 317 2.30 1.48 18.45
N ALA A 318 1.58 0.37 18.29
CA ALA A 318 0.60 -0.09 19.28
C ALA A 318 1.19 -0.78 20.51
N GLU A 319 2.50 -1.03 20.58
CA GLU A 319 3.14 -1.84 21.63
C GLU A 319 2.87 -1.28 23.05
N LYS A 320 2.86 0.03 23.20
CA LYS A 320 2.59 0.72 24.45
C LYS A 320 1.20 0.46 25.03
N GLN A 321 0.27 -0.01 24.20
CA GLN A 321 -1.14 -0.26 24.56
C GLN A 321 -1.51 -1.74 24.58
N GLY A 322 -0.51 -2.65 24.53
CA GLY A 322 -0.76 -4.09 24.48
C GLY A 322 -1.18 -4.56 23.09
N GLY A 323 -0.49 -4.09 22.05
CA GLY A 323 -0.80 -4.32 20.64
C GLY A 323 -0.47 -5.73 20.11
N PRO A 324 -0.45 -5.89 18.78
CA PRO A 324 -0.31 -7.19 18.09
C PRO A 324 0.93 -8.00 18.48
N ILE A 325 2.04 -7.34 18.82
CA ILE A 325 3.28 -8.00 19.27
C ILE A 325 3.03 -8.77 20.57
N LYS A 326 2.27 -8.19 21.51
CA LYS A 326 1.92 -8.83 22.77
C LYS A 326 1.09 -10.10 22.54
N GLU A 327 0.19 -10.12 21.56
CA GLU A 327 -0.58 -11.33 21.21
C GLU A 327 0.34 -12.51 20.85
N ILE A 328 1.43 -12.24 20.11
CA ILE A 328 2.43 -13.23 19.74
C ILE A 328 3.22 -13.73 20.96
N GLN A 329 3.62 -12.81 21.85
CA GLN A 329 4.38 -13.12 23.06
C GLN A 329 3.52 -13.94 24.05
N ASP A 330 2.26 -13.57 24.25
CA ASP A 330 1.32 -14.27 25.14
C ASP A 330 0.99 -15.68 24.61
N ALA A 331 1.12 -15.91 23.30
CA ALA A 331 1.01 -17.25 22.69
C ALA A 331 2.30 -18.09 22.81
N GLY A 332 3.34 -17.56 23.47
CA GLY A 332 4.61 -18.25 23.70
C GLY A 332 5.63 -18.12 22.57
N PHE A 333 5.43 -17.19 21.62
CA PHE A 333 6.34 -16.98 20.49
C PHE A 333 7.09 -15.66 20.61
N GLN A 334 8.31 -15.63 20.04
CA GLN A 334 9.11 -14.42 19.90
C GLN A 334 9.57 -14.29 18.46
N ILE A 335 8.93 -13.40 17.70
CA ILE A 335 9.35 -13.04 16.37
C ILE A 335 10.26 -11.82 16.49
N ARG A 336 11.49 -11.89 15.96
CA ARG A 336 12.45 -10.80 16.03
C ARG A 336 13.03 -10.47 14.68
N CYS A 337 13.23 -9.18 14.43
CA CYS A 337 13.99 -8.71 13.30
C CYS A 337 15.44 -9.20 13.42
N ARG A 338 15.97 -9.88 12.42
CA ARG A 338 17.37 -10.36 12.42
C ARG A 338 18.39 -9.24 12.23
N GLU A 339 17.97 -8.10 11.67
CA GLU A 339 18.84 -6.94 11.42
C GLU A 339 19.01 -6.05 12.67
N CYS A 340 17.92 -5.75 13.39
CA CYS A 340 17.93 -4.82 14.52
C CYS A 340 17.54 -5.45 15.88
N GLY A 341 17.14 -6.72 15.92
CA GLY A 341 16.76 -7.44 17.14
C GLY A 341 15.38 -7.07 17.72
N ARG A 342 14.67 -6.11 17.16
CA ARG A 342 13.35 -5.67 17.65
C ARG A 342 12.30 -6.77 17.54
N PRO A 343 11.33 -6.80 18.46
CA PRO A 343 10.19 -7.69 18.32
C PRO A 343 9.34 -7.30 17.11
N LEU A 344 8.82 -8.30 16.42
CA LEU A 344 7.95 -8.18 15.27
C LEU A 344 6.64 -8.90 15.52
N PHE A 345 5.61 -8.47 14.80
CA PHE A 345 4.31 -9.14 14.78
C PHE A 345 4.24 -10.22 13.68
N VAL A 346 4.72 -9.91 12.48
CA VAL A 346 4.87 -10.87 11.39
C VAL A 346 6.35 -11.09 11.07
N PRO A 347 6.77 -12.32 10.68
CA PRO A 347 8.14 -12.57 10.27
C PRO A 347 8.55 -11.73 9.06
N GLU A 348 9.70 -11.07 9.12
CA GLU A 348 10.35 -10.42 7.99
C GLU A 348 11.67 -11.11 7.67
N LEU A 349 11.74 -11.71 6.48
CA LEU A 349 12.90 -12.40 5.97
C LEU A 349 13.53 -11.55 4.87
N LEU A 350 14.64 -10.90 5.21
CA LEU A 350 15.28 -9.89 4.37
C LEU A 350 16.66 -10.38 3.92
N GLN A 351 16.98 -10.18 2.66
CA GLN A 351 18.30 -10.43 2.10
C GLN A 351 18.89 -11.83 2.45
N LYS A 352 19.85 -11.88 3.39
CA LYS A 352 20.52 -13.12 3.81
C LYS A 352 19.61 -14.06 4.59
N SER A 353 18.62 -13.53 5.31
CA SER A 353 17.64 -14.36 6.02
C SER A 353 16.51 -14.86 5.12
N ALA A 354 16.39 -14.34 3.90
CA ALA A 354 15.46 -14.84 2.90
C ALA A 354 16.08 -16.07 2.21
N THR A 355 15.99 -17.24 2.85
CA THR A 355 16.40 -18.53 2.29
C THR A 355 15.20 -19.48 2.20
N PRO A 356 15.21 -20.46 1.27
CA PRO A 356 14.13 -21.44 1.14
C PRO A 356 13.84 -22.20 2.44
N GLU A 357 14.86 -22.56 3.20
CA GLU A 357 14.75 -23.31 4.46
C GLU A 357 14.02 -22.48 5.52
N GLU A 358 14.39 -21.22 5.68
CA GLU A 358 13.74 -20.30 6.63
C GLU A 358 12.28 -20.04 6.25
N LEU A 359 12.00 -19.86 4.96
CA LEU A 359 10.65 -19.73 4.45
C LEU A 359 9.81 -20.97 4.72
N ALA A 360 10.35 -22.17 4.45
CA ALA A 360 9.69 -23.43 4.72
C ALA A 360 9.44 -23.63 6.23
N GLN A 361 10.39 -23.26 7.08
CA GLN A 361 10.24 -23.35 8.53
C GLN A 361 9.08 -22.49 9.06
N TRP A 362 8.88 -21.29 8.50
CA TRP A 362 7.72 -20.47 8.85
C TRP A 362 6.41 -21.11 8.37
N LEU A 363 6.36 -21.66 7.17
CA LEU A 363 5.18 -22.42 6.69
C LEU A 363 4.87 -23.60 7.62
N VAL A 364 5.88 -24.37 8.05
CA VAL A 364 5.73 -25.45 9.04
C VAL A 364 5.18 -24.90 10.36
N SER A 365 5.75 -23.78 10.85
CA SER A 365 5.30 -23.14 12.08
C SER A 365 3.83 -22.71 11.99
N PHE A 366 3.42 -22.12 10.87
CA PHE A 366 2.02 -21.77 10.67
C PHE A 366 1.10 -22.98 10.58
N ARG A 367 1.53 -24.10 10.02
CA ARG A 367 0.72 -25.31 9.94
C ARG A 367 0.56 -26.00 11.29
N THR A 368 1.65 -26.13 12.04
CA THR A 368 1.71 -26.96 13.26
C THR A 368 1.30 -26.21 14.53
N ASN A 369 1.39 -24.87 14.57
CA ASN A 369 1.12 -24.08 15.79
C ASN A 369 -0.18 -23.30 15.68
N GLU A 370 -1.26 -23.89 16.15
CA GLU A 370 -2.58 -23.22 16.14
C GLU A 370 -2.60 -21.97 17.03
N SER A 371 -1.91 -21.97 18.17
CA SER A 371 -1.80 -20.81 19.06
C SER A 371 -1.17 -19.61 18.36
N LEU A 372 -0.12 -19.82 17.54
CA LEU A 372 0.50 -18.77 16.73
C LEU A 372 -0.49 -18.20 15.72
N ARG A 373 -1.19 -19.07 14.96
CA ARG A 373 -2.18 -18.61 13.98
C ARG A 373 -3.28 -17.77 14.63
N ARG A 374 -3.83 -18.25 15.76
CA ARG A 374 -4.87 -17.52 16.50
C ARG A 374 -4.37 -16.17 17.02
N ALA A 375 -3.15 -16.10 17.52
CA ALA A 375 -2.54 -14.84 17.96
C ALA A 375 -2.37 -13.86 16.79
N MET A 376 -1.87 -14.33 15.64
CA MET A 376 -1.76 -13.50 14.44
C MET A 376 -3.12 -12.96 13.98
N VAL A 377 -4.16 -13.80 13.95
CA VAL A 377 -5.51 -13.36 13.57
C VAL A 377 -6.05 -12.29 14.52
N ARG A 378 -5.88 -12.46 15.84
CA ARG A 378 -6.28 -11.40 16.80
C ARG A 378 -5.52 -10.10 16.56
N GLY A 379 -4.21 -10.17 16.32
CA GLY A 379 -3.41 -9.00 16.01
C GLY A 379 -3.80 -8.34 14.68
N PHE A 380 -4.20 -9.11 13.66
CA PHE A 380 -4.71 -8.56 12.39
C PHE A 380 -6.03 -7.78 12.58
N HIS A 381 -6.93 -8.25 13.44
CA HIS A 381 -8.12 -7.47 13.80
C HIS A 381 -7.76 -6.14 14.50
N GLN A 382 -6.74 -6.13 15.36
CA GLN A 382 -6.24 -4.88 15.95
C GLN A 382 -5.67 -3.94 14.89
N ILE A 383 -4.86 -4.44 13.95
CA ILE A 383 -4.33 -3.64 12.83
C ILE A 383 -5.47 -3.09 11.96
N ARG A 384 -6.48 -3.89 11.66
CA ARG A 384 -7.67 -3.40 10.94
C ARG A 384 -8.35 -2.25 11.67
N ALA A 385 -8.55 -2.38 12.97
CA ALA A 385 -9.15 -1.33 13.79
C ALA A 385 -8.32 -0.03 13.79
N MET A 386 -6.99 -0.14 13.81
CA MET A 386 -6.09 1.01 13.70
C MET A 386 -6.16 1.72 12.34
N LEU A 387 -6.46 0.99 11.27
CA LEU A 387 -6.55 1.53 9.91
C LEU A 387 -7.94 2.04 9.55
N ALA A 388 -8.95 1.72 10.35
CA ALA A 388 -10.30 2.23 10.15
C ALA A 388 -10.36 3.76 10.34
N PRO A 389 -11.19 4.46 9.58
CA PRO A 389 -11.39 5.89 9.81
C PRO A 389 -11.92 6.14 11.24
N PRO A 390 -11.50 7.22 11.90
CA PRO A 390 -11.96 7.54 13.25
C PRO A 390 -13.47 7.79 13.25
N LYS A 391 -14.19 7.19 14.20
CA LYS A 391 -15.67 7.28 14.30
C LYS A 391 -16.18 8.71 14.42
N ASN A 392 -15.44 9.58 15.11
CA ASN A 392 -15.84 10.96 15.43
C ASN A 392 -14.97 12.00 14.71
N GLY A 393 -14.22 11.62 13.68
CA GLY A 393 -13.39 12.52 12.89
C GLY A 393 -14.07 12.96 11.58
N PRO A 394 -13.62 14.05 10.97
CA PRO A 394 -14.11 14.44 9.66
C PRO A 394 -13.65 13.43 8.60
N THR A 395 -14.52 13.15 7.65
CA THR A 395 -14.17 12.36 6.46
C THR A 395 -13.23 13.16 5.54
N ALA A 396 -12.50 12.46 4.67
CA ALA A 396 -11.63 13.12 3.70
C ALA A 396 -12.39 14.14 2.82
N ALA A 397 -13.62 13.80 2.43
CA ALA A 397 -14.47 14.73 1.66
C ALA A 397 -14.87 15.98 2.46
N GLU A 398 -15.21 15.84 3.74
CA GLU A 398 -15.54 16.99 4.61
C GLU A 398 -14.35 17.91 4.83
N ILE A 399 -13.14 17.35 4.97
CA ILE A 399 -11.91 18.15 5.07
C ILE A 399 -11.70 18.98 3.80
N VAL A 400 -11.89 18.38 2.64
CA VAL A 400 -11.75 19.04 1.33
C VAL A 400 -12.81 20.13 1.15
N LEU A 401 -14.08 19.81 1.42
CA LEU A 401 -15.19 20.74 1.27
C LEU A 401 -15.06 21.92 2.25
N GLY A 402 -14.69 21.68 3.49
CA GLY A 402 -14.44 22.74 4.47
C GLY A 402 -13.30 23.69 4.08
N LEU A 403 -12.28 23.21 3.34
CA LEU A 403 -11.26 24.08 2.77
C LEU A 403 -11.80 24.97 1.64
N LEU A 404 -12.71 24.47 0.82
CA LEU A 404 -13.33 25.26 -0.24
C LEU A 404 -14.24 26.35 0.32
N GLU A 405 -15.00 26.06 1.38
CA GLU A 405 -15.91 26.99 2.03
C GLU A 405 -15.19 28.14 2.75
N SER A 406 -14.05 27.83 3.36
CA SER A 406 -13.25 28.84 4.08
C SER A 406 -12.42 29.74 3.16
N HIS A 407 -12.57 29.63 1.84
CA HIS A 407 -11.96 30.56 0.88
C HIS A 407 -12.86 31.75 0.72
N PRO A 408 -12.45 32.98 1.07
CA PRO A 408 -13.21 34.16 0.67
C PRO A 408 -13.31 34.17 -0.85
N SER A 409 -14.52 34.22 -1.39
CA SER A 409 -14.76 34.46 -2.80
C SER A 409 -13.86 35.60 -3.26
N ARG A 410 -12.96 35.35 -4.21
CA ARG A 410 -12.33 36.42 -4.97
C ARG A 410 -13.45 37.03 -5.77
N GLU A 411 -14.09 38.05 -5.19
CA GLU A 411 -14.93 38.95 -5.96
C GLU A 411 -14.07 39.52 -7.08
N GLN A 412 -14.54 39.33 -8.30
CA GLN A 412 -13.95 39.83 -9.54
C GLN A 412 -14.05 41.38 -9.58
#